data_eb295c7418ee0aecf872b82ef5732941
#
_entry.id   eb295c7418ee0aecf872b82ef5732941
#
_cell.length_a   1.000
_cell.length_b   1.000
_cell.length_c   1.000
_cell.angle_alpha   90.00
_cell.angle_beta   90.00
_cell.angle_gamma   90.00
#
_symmetry.space_group_name_H-M   'P 1'
#
loop_
_entity.id
_entity.type
_entity.pdbx_description
1 polymer ?
#
loop_
_entity_poly.entity_id
_entity_poly.type
_entity_poly.pdbx_seq_one_letter_code
_entity_poly.pdbx_strand_id
1 'polypeptide(L)'
;VESSFPGASWQYCHVHFSRAVLGSIPKRDRPSIAQKLKDALDDETKTQNLAVELRNQGYSNASETIDKFGFDLWNYKAYPQSHWRRLRTANIIERINKEMKRRSRPVGAFPSDQSLLRLAGCIMININEGWITGKRYLSMDEE
;
A
#
# COMPACT_ATOMS: atom_id res chain seq x y z
N VAL A 1 -1.38 14.68 5.56
CA VAL A 1 -2.54 14.14 4.80
C VAL A 1 -3.83 14.69 5.39
N GLU A 2 -4.06 14.55 6.69
CA GLU A 2 -5.29 15.04 7.37
C GLU A 2 -5.58 16.52 7.13
N SER A 3 -4.53 17.37 7.12
CA SER A 3 -4.67 18.82 6.86
C SER A 3 -5.13 19.14 5.43
N SER A 4 -4.78 18.28 4.47
CA SER A 4 -5.10 18.48 3.04
C SER A 4 -6.32 17.68 2.58
N PHE A 5 -6.64 16.61 3.28
CA PHE A 5 -7.75 15.70 2.98
C PHE A 5 -8.49 15.34 4.29
N PRO A 6 -9.34 16.26 4.80
CA PRO A 6 -10.13 16.00 6.01
C PRO A 6 -11.03 14.77 5.83
N GLY A 7 -11.01 13.86 6.81
CA GLY A 7 -11.79 12.61 6.76
C GLY A 7 -11.14 11.46 5.99
N ALA A 8 -9.95 11.65 5.44
CA ALA A 8 -9.19 10.53 4.84
C ALA A 8 -8.69 9.57 5.92
N SER A 9 -9.02 8.29 5.78
CA SER A 9 -8.48 7.24 6.64
C SER A 9 -7.16 6.69 6.07
N TRP A 10 -6.24 6.35 6.95
CA TRP A 10 -4.97 5.73 6.56
C TRP A 10 -5.18 4.24 6.28
N GLN A 11 -4.69 3.75 5.15
CA GLN A 11 -4.69 2.34 4.81
C GLN A 11 -3.25 1.86 4.62
N TYR A 12 -2.81 0.90 5.42
CA TYR A 12 -1.49 0.31 5.26
C TYR A 12 -1.50 -0.73 4.12
N CYS A 13 -0.49 -0.69 3.25
CA CYS A 13 -0.39 -1.60 2.12
C CYS A 13 -0.07 -3.03 2.58
N HIS A 14 -0.93 -3.99 2.25
CA HIS A 14 -0.76 -5.41 2.63
C HIS A 14 0.57 -6.00 2.13
N VAL A 15 1.05 -5.59 0.95
CA VAL A 15 2.34 -6.09 0.41
C VAL A 15 3.51 -5.58 1.23
N HIS A 16 3.53 -4.28 1.57
CA HIS A 16 4.59 -3.70 2.40
C HIS A 16 4.55 -4.25 3.83
N PHE A 17 3.36 -4.42 4.38
CA PHE A 17 3.17 -5.06 5.68
C PHE A 17 3.77 -6.47 5.70
N SER A 18 3.39 -7.32 4.75
CA SER A 18 3.91 -8.68 4.65
C SER A 18 5.43 -8.70 4.51
N ARG A 19 6.00 -7.79 3.72
CA ARG A 19 7.46 -7.66 3.59
C ARG A 19 8.12 -7.23 4.89
N ALA A 20 7.51 -6.31 5.64
CA ALA A 20 8.03 -5.85 6.92
C ALA A 20 8.04 -6.98 7.96
N VAL A 21 6.94 -7.72 8.09
CA VAL A 21 6.85 -8.90 8.99
C VAL A 21 7.89 -9.95 8.62
N LEU A 22 7.93 -10.35 7.34
CA LEU A 22 8.86 -11.40 6.86
C LEU A 22 10.32 -10.94 6.86
N GLY A 23 10.58 -9.64 6.82
CA GLY A 23 11.92 -9.07 6.84
C GLY A 23 12.69 -9.42 8.11
N SER A 24 12.00 -9.51 9.24
CA SER A 24 12.56 -9.85 10.56
C SER A 24 12.66 -11.36 10.82
N ILE A 25 12.20 -12.19 9.87
CA ILE A 25 12.18 -13.65 10.00
C ILE A 25 13.37 -14.26 9.25
N PRO A 26 14.06 -15.27 9.81
CA PRO A 26 15.10 -16.02 9.12
C PRO A 26 14.62 -16.60 7.79
N LYS A 27 15.47 -16.58 6.76
CA LYS A 27 15.09 -17.02 5.40
C LYS A 27 14.50 -18.42 5.35
N ARG A 28 14.99 -19.32 6.22
CA ARG A 28 14.53 -20.72 6.32
C ARG A 28 13.05 -20.82 6.66
N ASP A 29 12.56 -19.96 7.57
CA ASP A 29 11.22 -20.05 8.15
C ASP A 29 10.19 -19.17 7.40
N ARG A 30 10.67 -18.25 6.54
CA ARG A 30 9.82 -17.32 5.76
C ARG A 30 8.72 -17.99 4.94
N PRO A 31 8.95 -19.10 4.21
CA PRO A 31 7.90 -19.70 3.40
C PRO A 31 6.68 -20.16 4.21
N SER A 32 6.92 -20.81 5.35
CA SER A 32 5.86 -21.25 6.26
C SER A 32 5.08 -20.09 6.83
N ILE A 33 5.80 -19.07 7.33
CA ILE A 33 5.17 -17.89 7.94
C ILE A 33 4.47 -17.03 6.90
N ALA A 34 4.99 -16.95 5.67
CA ALA A 34 4.34 -16.23 4.58
C ALA A 34 2.97 -16.83 4.23
N GLN A 35 2.85 -18.16 4.25
CA GLN A 35 1.55 -18.82 4.04
C GLN A 35 0.58 -18.51 5.17
N LYS A 36 1.01 -18.64 6.43
CA LYS A 36 0.18 -18.29 7.60
C LYS A 36 -0.27 -16.82 7.56
N LEU A 37 0.64 -15.91 7.22
CA LEU A 37 0.35 -14.50 7.10
C LEU A 37 -0.66 -14.22 5.99
N LYS A 38 -0.53 -14.87 4.85
CA LYS A 38 -1.48 -14.76 3.74
C LYS A 38 -2.89 -15.19 4.16
N ASP A 39 -3.00 -16.30 4.90
CA ASP A 39 -4.27 -16.86 5.37
C ASP A 39 -4.89 -16.01 6.51
N ALA A 40 -4.05 -15.27 7.24
CA ALA A 40 -4.48 -14.38 8.32
C ALA A 40 -4.91 -12.98 7.82
N LEU A 41 -4.41 -12.51 6.67
CA LEU A 41 -4.62 -11.14 6.18
C LEU A 41 -6.07 -10.80 5.79
N ASP A 42 -6.96 -11.77 5.73
CA ASP A 42 -8.38 -11.51 5.45
C ASP A 42 -9.20 -11.28 6.74
N ASP A 43 -8.61 -11.55 7.93
CA ASP A 43 -9.27 -11.49 9.22
C ASP A 43 -8.37 -10.87 10.29
N GLU A 44 -8.90 -9.86 11.01
CA GLU A 44 -8.18 -9.16 12.06
C GLU A 44 -7.81 -10.09 13.22
N THR A 45 -8.76 -10.92 13.66
CA THR A 45 -8.55 -11.86 14.76
C THR A 45 -7.47 -12.88 14.42
N LYS A 46 -7.47 -13.41 13.19
CA LYS A 46 -6.43 -14.34 12.72
C LYS A 46 -5.05 -13.67 12.69
N THR A 47 -4.99 -12.40 12.29
CA THR A 47 -3.73 -11.65 12.27
C THR A 47 -3.20 -11.41 13.68
N GLN A 48 -4.05 -11.09 14.64
CA GLN A 48 -3.68 -10.95 16.05
C GLN A 48 -3.21 -12.28 16.65
N ASN A 49 -3.92 -13.37 16.38
CA ASN A 49 -3.51 -14.71 16.82
C ASN A 49 -2.13 -15.10 16.25
N LEU A 50 -1.86 -14.76 14.99
CA LEU A 50 -0.54 -14.96 14.38
C LEU A 50 0.55 -14.14 15.09
N ALA A 51 0.25 -12.92 15.53
CA ALA A 51 1.22 -12.12 16.29
C ALA A 51 1.60 -12.82 17.61
N VAL A 52 0.62 -13.37 18.34
CA VAL A 52 0.87 -14.15 19.56
C VAL A 52 1.70 -15.40 19.26
N GLU A 53 1.36 -16.13 18.20
CA GLU A 53 2.09 -17.32 17.78
C GLU A 53 3.56 -17.00 17.47
N LEU A 54 3.81 -15.94 16.69
CA LEU A 54 5.16 -15.50 16.32
C LEU A 54 5.98 -15.10 17.54
N ARG A 55 5.35 -14.43 18.51
CA ARG A 55 6.00 -14.07 19.78
C ARG A 55 6.44 -15.32 20.56
N ASN A 56 5.56 -16.32 20.65
CA ASN A 56 5.87 -17.57 21.33
C ASN A 56 6.96 -18.38 20.62
N GLN A 57 7.12 -18.22 19.31
CA GLN A 57 8.20 -18.82 18.51
C GLN A 57 9.51 -18.03 18.58
N GLY A 58 9.57 -16.91 19.32
CA GLY A 58 10.75 -16.07 19.46
C GLY A 58 10.93 -15.00 18.36
N TYR A 59 9.93 -14.80 17.48
CA TYR A 59 9.96 -13.76 16.44
C TYR A 59 9.35 -12.44 16.94
N SER A 60 9.88 -11.88 18.01
CA SER A 60 9.34 -10.68 18.67
C SER A 60 9.20 -9.48 17.71
N ASN A 61 10.21 -9.21 16.88
CA ASN A 61 10.16 -8.09 15.94
C ASN A 61 9.03 -8.24 14.90
N ALA A 62 8.74 -9.47 14.48
CA ALA A 62 7.63 -9.74 13.55
C ALA A 62 6.27 -9.52 14.24
N SER A 63 6.12 -9.99 15.48
CA SER A 63 4.94 -9.75 16.31
C SER A 63 4.72 -8.26 16.55
N GLU A 64 5.74 -7.51 16.97
CA GLU A 64 5.67 -6.06 17.16
C GLU A 64 5.26 -5.31 15.89
N THR A 65 5.74 -5.77 14.73
CA THR A 65 5.32 -5.20 13.45
C THR A 65 3.81 -5.39 13.21
N ILE A 66 3.28 -6.56 13.56
CA ILE A 66 1.84 -6.82 13.45
C ILE A 66 1.07 -5.93 14.43
N ASP A 67 1.50 -5.85 15.69
CA ASP A 67 0.85 -5.04 16.71
C ASP A 67 0.84 -3.55 16.34
N LYS A 68 1.93 -3.05 15.75
CA LYS A 68 2.08 -1.65 15.36
C LYS A 68 1.20 -1.24 14.18
N PHE A 69 1.07 -2.08 13.17
CA PHE A 69 0.45 -1.72 11.90
C PHE A 69 -0.87 -2.44 11.63
N GLY A 70 -1.25 -3.39 12.49
CA GLY A 70 -2.41 -4.23 12.30
C GLY A 70 -3.72 -3.44 12.15
N PHE A 71 -3.90 -2.39 12.95
CA PHE A 71 -5.13 -1.58 12.92
C PHE A 71 -5.40 -0.90 11.58
N ASP A 72 -4.36 -0.56 10.84
CA ASP A 72 -4.47 0.17 9.57
C ASP A 72 -4.63 -0.75 8.35
N LEU A 73 -4.74 -2.06 8.55
CA LEU A 73 -4.82 -3.04 7.45
C LEU A 73 -6.23 -3.19 6.87
N TRP A 74 -7.29 -2.83 7.61
CA TRP A 74 -8.67 -3.15 7.24
C TRP A 74 -9.55 -1.94 6.93
N ASN A 75 -9.02 -0.71 6.92
CA ASN A 75 -9.78 0.49 6.59
C ASN A 75 -10.41 0.44 5.19
N TYR A 76 -9.83 -0.34 4.26
CA TYR A 76 -10.42 -0.59 2.94
C TYR A 76 -11.78 -1.29 3.00
N LYS A 77 -12.11 -2.00 4.09
CA LYS A 77 -13.40 -2.69 4.25
C LYS A 77 -14.59 -1.76 4.44
N ALA A 78 -14.35 -0.48 4.75
CA ALA A 78 -15.37 0.57 4.78
C ALA A 78 -15.89 0.95 3.37
N TYR A 79 -15.27 0.44 2.31
CA TYR A 79 -15.59 0.74 0.92
C TYR A 79 -16.23 -0.48 0.23
N PRO A 80 -16.91 -0.30 -0.92
CA PRO A 80 -17.50 -1.39 -1.68
C PRO A 80 -16.49 -2.50 -1.99
N GLN A 81 -16.94 -3.75 -1.94
CA GLN A 81 -16.07 -4.94 -2.10
C GLN A 81 -15.33 -4.97 -3.45
N SER A 82 -15.96 -4.42 -4.50
CA SER A 82 -15.35 -4.26 -5.83
C SER A 82 -14.04 -3.47 -5.81
N HIS A 83 -13.85 -2.58 -4.81
CA HIS A 83 -12.67 -1.74 -4.65
C HIS A 83 -11.56 -2.37 -3.78
N TRP A 84 -11.86 -3.33 -2.95
CA TRP A 84 -10.95 -3.87 -1.93
C TRP A 84 -9.59 -4.30 -2.48
N ARG A 85 -9.59 -5.02 -3.61
CA ARG A 85 -8.35 -5.46 -4.26
C ARG A 85 -7.41 -4.32 -4.62
N ARG A 86 -7.96 -3.16 -4.92
CA ARG A 86 -7.20 -1.97 -5.33
C ARG A 86 -6.79 -1.10 -4.15
N LEU A 87 -7.64 -1.03 -3.12
CA LEU A 87 -7.40 -0.20 -1.94
C LEU A 87 -6.40 -0.82 -0.95
N ARG A 88 -6.38 -2.14 -0.81
CA ARG A 88 -5.47 -2.84 0.11
C ARG A 88 -4.00 -2.85 -0.32
N THR A 89 -3.66 -2.30 -1.49
CA THR A 89 -2.29 -2.25 -2.01
C THR A 89 -1.94 -0.88 -2.56
N ALA A 90 -0.65 -0.50 -2.47
CA ALA A 90 -0.14 0.77 -3.00
C ALA A 90 0.24 0.69 -4.50
N ASN A 91 -0.22 -0.30 -5.25
CA ASN A 91 0.19 -0.55 -6.63
C ASN A 91 -0.02 0.67 -7.55
N ILE A 92 -1.10 1.44 -7.35
CA ILE A 92 -1.39 2.62 -8.15
C ILE A 92 -0.33 3.71 -7.91
N ILE A 93 0.02 3.96 -6.64
CA ILE A 93 1.02 4.97 -6.27
C ILE A 93 2.40 4.53 -6.78
N GLU A 94 2.72 3.24 -6.69
CA GLU A 94 3.98 2.70 -7.22
C GLU A 94 4.08 2.86 -8.75
N ARG A 95 2.98 2.65 -9.49
CA ARG A 95 2.92 2.88 -10.93
C ARG A 95 3.08 4.34 -11.28
N ILE A 96 2.40 5.24 -10.59
CA ILE A 96 2.55 6.70 -10.75
C ILE A 96 4.00 7.10 -10.50
N ASN A 97 4.58 6.67 -9.37
CA ASN A 97 5.97 6.97 -9.04
C ASN A 97 6.96 6.42 -10.07
N LYS A 98 6.71 5.23 -10.64
CA LYS A 98 7.51 4.66 -11.71
C LYS A 98 7.45 5.52 -12.97
N GLU A 99 6.27 5.98 -13.34
CA GLU A 99 6.06 6.83 -14.51
C GLU A 99 6.71 8.21 -14.30
N MET A 100 6.55 8.81 -13.12
CA MET A 100 7.23 10.05 -12.74
C MET A 100 8.75 9.91 -12.90
N LYS A 101 9.33 8.86 -12.33
CA LYS A 101 10.78 8.58 -12.45
C LYS A 101 11.21 8.35 -13.89
N ARG A 102 10.40 7.64 -14.68
CA ARG A 102 10.72 7.37 -16.09
C ARG A 102 10.82 8.65 -16.92
N ARG A 103 9.93 9.62 -16.68
CA ARG A 103 9.90 10.88 -17.41
C ARG A 103 10.84 11.94 -16.84
N SER A 104 11.15 11.92 -15.55
CA SER A 104 12.07 12.90 -14.94
C SER A 104 13.55 12.55 -15.13
N ARG A 105 13.91 11.25 -15.17
CA ARG A 105 15.32 10.82 -15.31
C ARG A 105 16.04 11.39 -16.56
N PRO A 106 15.43 11.42 -17.76
CA PRO A 106 16.09 11.96 -18.95
C PRO A 106 16.39 13.45 -18.86
N VAL A 107 15.68 14.20 -18.01
CA VAL A 107 15.89 15.64 -17.81
C VAL A 107 17.22 15.92 -17.08
N GLY A 108 17.70 14.96 -16.27
CA GLY A 108 18.91 15.09 -15.48
C GLY A 108 18.74 16.08 -14.32
N ALA A 109 19.06 17.36 -14.52
CA ALA A 109 18.90 18.41 -13.54
C ALA A 109 17.78 19.38 -13.93
N PHE A 110 16.98 19.78 -12.93
CA PHE A 110 15.94 20.79 -13.11
C PHE A 110 16.48 22.18 -12.75
N PRO A 111 16.22 23.23 -13.56
CA PRO A 111 16.71 24.56 -13.27
C PRO A 111 16.03 25.21 -12.03
N SER A 112 14.87 24.71 -11.63
CA SER A 112 14.15 25.16 -10.42
C SER A 112 13.13 24.12 -9.96
N ASP A 113 12.70 24.20 -8.69
CA ASP A 113 11.62 23.38 -8.13
C ASP A 113 10.31 23.56 -8.90
N GLN A 114 10.05 24.78 -9.40
CA GLN A 114 8.87 25.05 -10.22
C GLN A 114 8.88 24.28 -11.53
N SER A 115 10.05 24.10 -12.17
CA SER A 115 10.15 23.33 -13.42
C SER A 115 9.89 21.85 -13.17
N LEU A 116 10.36 21.32 -12.04
CA LEU A 116 10.04 19.96 -11.59
C LEU A 116 8.54 19.78 -11.32
N LEU A 117 7.92 20.73 -10.59
CA LEU A 117 6.49 20.69 -10.28
C LEU A 117 5.62 20.81 -11.53
N ARG A 118 5.99 21.61 -12.52
CA ARG A 118 5.29 21.69 -13.82
C ARG A 118 5.31 20.35 -14.54
N LEU A 119 6.49 19.72 -14.64
CA LEU A 119 6.58 18.38 -15.26
C LEU A 119 5.74 17.35 -14.51
N ALA A 120 5.83 17.34 -13.17
CA ALA A 120 5.03 16.46 -12.33
C ALA A 120 3.53 16.68 -12.55
N GLY A 121 3.07 17.92 -12.55
CA GLY A 121 1.68 18.29 -12.82
C GLY A 121 1.20 17.82 -14.20
N CYS A 122 1.99 18.06 -15.25
CA CYS A 122 1.65 17.59 -16.62
C CYS A 122 1.54 16.05 -16.68
N ILE A 123 2.43 15.33 -15.99
CA ILE A 123 2.38 13.86 -15.95
C ILE A 123 1.09 13.40 -15.24
N MET A 124 0.75 14.02 -14.10
CA MET A 124 -0.46 13.69 -13.35
C MET A 124 -1.74 13.98 -14.12
N ILE A 125 -1.81 15.13 -14.82
CA ILE A 125 -2.92 15.48 -15.70
C ILE A 125 -3.08 14.43 -16.80
N ASN A 126 -2.01 14.06 -17.49
CA ASN A 126 -2.04 13.07 -18.55
C ASN A 126 -2.50 11.68 -18.05
N ILE A 127 -2.06 11.26 -16.85
CA ILE A 127 -2.53 10.03 -16.21
C ILE A 127 -4.03 10.12 -15.89
N ASN A 128 -4.47 11.26 -15.34
CA ASN A 128 -5.86 11.48 -14.97
C ASN A 128 -6.78 11.47 -16.20
N GLU A 129 -6.39 12.12 -17.29
CA GLU A 129 -7.12 12.08 -18.56
C GLU A 129 -7.26 10.65 -19.09
N GLY A 130 -6.19 9.85 -19.02
CA GLY A 130 -6.24 8.44 -19.40
C GLY A 130 -7.21 7.60 -18.53
N TRP A 131 -7.46 8.01 -17.29
CA TRP A 131 -8.44 7.35 -16.40
C TRP A 131 -9.87 7.82 -16.65
N ILE A 132 -10.06 9.09 -16.97
CA ILE A 132 -11.39 9.65 -17.27
C ILE A 132 -11.92 9.09 -18.60
N THR A 133 -11.06 9.00 -19.61
CA THR A 133 -11.42 8.58 -20.97
C THR A 133 -11.33 7.07 -21.21
N GLY A 134 -10.63 6.33 -20.34
CA GLY A 134 -10.35 4.92 -20.50
C GLY A 134 -10.84 4.05 -19.35
N LYS A 135 -10.00 3.13 -18.91
CA LYS A 135 -10.31 2.26 -17.76
C LYS A 135 -10.13 3.05 -16.46
N ARG A 136 -11.24 3.44 -15.85
CA ARG A 136 -11.25 4.02 -14.50
C ARG A 136 -10.57 3.06 -13.50
N TYR A 137 -9.80 3.63 -12.57
CA TYR A 137 -9.16 2.83 -11.53
C TYR A 137 -10.17 2.31 -10.51
N LEU A 138 -11.12 3.15 -10.12
CA LEU A 138 -12.26 2.80 -9.30
C LEU A 138 -13.54 3.14 -10.07
N SER A 139 -14.53 2.27 -10.01
CA SER A 139 -15.89 2.59 -10.45
C SER A 139 -16.57 3.35 -9.32
N MET A 140 -17.06 4.55 -9.61
CA MET A 140 -17.82 5.37 -8.67
C MET A 140 -19.31 5.29 -8.94
N ASP A 141 -19.73 4.37 -9.81
CA ASP A 141 -21.13 4.10 -10.08
C ASP A 141 -21.71 3.45 -8.81
N GLU A 142 -22.66 4.12 -8.19
CA GLU A 142 -23.38 3.64 -7.01
C GLU A 142 -24.14 2.35 -7.38
N GLU A 143 -23.89 1.28 -6.60
CA GLU A 143 -24.77 0.12 -6.54
C GLU A 143 -25.93 0.41 -5.59
#